data_c6a964626a2a308fdcb620c65d221a85
#
_entry.id   c6a964626a2a308fdcb620c65d221a85
#
_cell.length_a   1.000
_cell.length_b   1.000
_cell.length_c   1.000
_cell.angle_alpha   90.00
_cell.angle_beta   90.00
_cell.angle_gamma   90.00
#
_symmetry.space_group_name_H-M   'P 1'
#
loop_
_entity.id
_entity.type
_entity.pdbx_description
1 polymer ?
#
loop_
_entity_poly.entity_id
_entity_poly.type
_entity_poly.pdbx_seq_one_letter_code
_entity_poly.pdbx_strand_id
1 'polypeptide(L)' 'MDAGRWEYLVVNIRSENYRLPPDTENQLNEFGQDGWELVSITAINFKTGATDHIGMVFKRPLA' A
#
# COMPACT_ATOMS: atom_id res chain seq x y z
N MET A 1 1.24 2.25 -30.67
CA MET A 1 1.93 2.63 -29.43
C MET A 1 1.03 2.34 -28.25
N ASP A 2 1.56 1.68 -27.28
CA ASP A 2 0.77 1.36 -26.09
C ASP A 2 0.56 2.61 -25.25
N ALA A 3 -0.65 2.77 -24.79
CA ALA A 3 -1.04 3.92 -24.02
C ALA A 3 -0.60 3.81 -22.56
N GLY A 4 0.43 3.05 -22.30
CA GLY A 4 0.89 2.86 -20.94
C GLY A 4 0.04 1.83 -20.23
N ARG A 5 0.61 0.66 -20.07
CA ARG A 5 -0.03 -0.43 -19.35
C ARG A 5 0.58 -0.52 -17.96
N TRP A 6 -0.24 -0.85 -17.00
CA TRP A 6 0.17 -0.84 -15.60
C TRP A 6 -0.19 -2.17 -14.96
N GLU A 7 0.60 -2.58 -14.02
CA GLU A 7 0.20 -3.65 -13.11
C GLU A 7 0.03 -3.07 -11.72
N TYR A 8 -0.83 -3.69 -10.95
CA TYR A 8 -1.21 -3.18 -9.64
C TYR A 8 -0.92 -4.20 -8.56
N LEU A 9 -0.59 -3.69 -7.38
CA LEU A 9 -0.33 -4.50 -6.20
C LEU A 9 -1.16 -3.95 -5.05
N VAL A 10 -1.88 -4.81 -4.37
CA VAL A 10 -2.66 -4.42 -3.20
C VAL A 10 -2.02 -5.04 -1.97
N VAL A 11 -1.74 -4.21 -0.99
CA VAL A 11 -1.12 -4.65 0.26
C VAL A 11 -1.98 -4.18 1.42
N ASN A 12 -2.32 -5.11 2.31
CA ASN A 12 -3.05 -4.77 3.52
C ASN A 12 -2.11 -4.92 4.70
N ILE A 13 -2.05 -3.89 5.53
CA ILE A 13 -1.26 -3.94 6.74
C ILE A 13 -2.15 -3.63 7.93
N ARG A 14 -1.73 -4.08 9.10
CA ARG A 14 -2.44 -3.82 10.33
C ARG A 14 -1.88 -2.54 10.95
N SER A 15 -2.78 -1.64 11.32
CA SER A 15 -2.33 -0.44 12.03
C SER A 15 -2.20 -0.76 13.52
N GLU A 16 -1.36 0.00 14.20
CA GLU A 16 -1.18 -0.13 15.64
C GLU A 16 -1.44 1.21 16.27
N ASN A 17 -2.42 1.24 17.19
CA ASN A 17 -2.75 2.47 17.92
C ASN A 17 -2.99 3.65 16.98
N TYR A 18 -3.74 3.41 15.90
CA TYR A 18 -4.07 4.43 14.90
C TYR A 18 -2.85 5.00 14.20
N ARG A 19 -1.77 4.24 14.15
CA ARG A 19 -0.55 4.66 13.48
C ARG A 19 -0.10 3.59 12.52
N LEU A 20 0.65 4.00 11.53
CA LEU A 20 1.33 3.06 10.66
C LEU A 20 2.42 2.36 11.47
N PRO A 21 2.67 1.06 11.21
CA PRO A 21 3.78 0.39 11.88
C PRO A 21 5.11 1.11 11.66
N PRO A 22 6.03 1.03 12.61
CA PRO A 22 7.28 1.79 12.52
C PRO A 22 8.13 1.50 11.29
N ASP A 23 8.02 0.30 10.73
CA ASP A 23 8.83 -0.08 9.58
C ASP A 23 8.12 0.16 8.24
N THR A 24 7.00 0.89 8.26
CA THR A 24 6.22 1.13 7.03
C THR A 24 7.06 1.86 5.99
N GLU A 25 7.83 2.85 6.42
CA GLU A 25 8.67 3.59 5.49
C GLU A 25 9.66 2.67 4.78
N ASN A 26 10.26 1.77 5.52
CA ASN A 26 11.19 0.81 4.92
C ASN A 26 10.50 -0.09 3.92
N GLN A 27 9.29 -0.54 4.25
CA GLN A 27 8.51 -1.38 3.34
C GLN A 27 8.18 -0.63 2.07
N LEU A 28 7.76 0.63 2.20
CA LEU A 28 7.45 1.44 1.02
C LEU A 28 8.69 1.62 0.15
N ASN A 29 9.83 1.83 0.77
CA ASN A 29 11.08 2.00 0.02
C ASN A 29 11.48 0.72 -0.70
N GLU A 30 11.23 -0.44 -0.09
CA GLU A 30 11.50 -1.72 -0.76
C GLU A 30 10.63 -1.89 -1.98
N PHE A 31 9.35 -1.57 -1.87
CA PHE A 31 8.46 -1.62 -3.04
C PHE A 31 8.94 -0.64 -4.11
N GLY A 32 9.36 0.54 -3.70
CA GLY A 32 9.87 1.53 -4.64
C GLY A 32 11.10 1.06 -5.40
N GLN A 33 11.97 0.31 -4.74
CA GLN A 33 13.15 -0.24 -5.41
C GLN A 33 12.77 -1.25 -6.48
N ASP A 34 11.62 -1.90 -6.32
CA ASP A 34 11.11 -2.82 -7.33
C ASP A 34 10.27 -2.11 -8.38
N GLY A 35 10.22 -0.79 -8.34
CA GLY A 35 9.52 -0.01 -9.34
C GLY A 35 8.07 0.31 -9.00
N TRP A 36 7.63 -0.07 -7.80
CA TRP A 36 6.25 0.19 -7.40
C TRP A 36 6.07 1.62 -6.91
N GLU A 37 4.98 2.23 -7.34
CA GLU A 37 4.59 3.57 -6.91
C GLU A 37 3.29 3.49 -6.13
N LEU A 38 3.26 4.12 -4.97
CA LEU A 38 2.04 4.14 -4.15
C LEU A 38 1.00 5.05 -4.81
N VAL A 39 -0.16 4.48 -5.10
CA VAL A 39 -1.25 5.21 -5.72
C VAL A 39 -2.23 5.71 -4.66
N SER A 40 -2.51 4.87 -3.68
CA SER A 40 -3.57 5.16 -2.72
C SER A 40 -3.29 4.43 -1.42
N ILE A 41 -3.67 5.07 -0.33
CA ILE A 41 -3.61 4.47 0.99
C ILE A 41 -4.94 4.80 1.68
N THR A 42 -5.58 3.77 2.22
CA THR A 42 -6.91 3.92 2.79
C THR A 42 -6.99 3.17 4.12
N ALA A 43 -7.50 3.85 5.13
CA ALA A 43 -7.74 3.22 6.41
C ALA A 43 -9.07 2.48 6.36
N ILE A 44 -9.08 1.25 6.82
CA ILE A 44 -10.27 0.42 6.90
C ILE A 44 -10.55 0.14 8.36
N ASN A 45 -11.65 0.69 8.87
CA ASN A 45 -12.01 0.54 10.26
C ASN A 45 -13.21 -0.39 10.37
N PHE A 46 -13.12 -1.31 11.31
CA PHE A 46 -14.26 -2.18 11.59
C PHE A 46 -15.06 -1.58 12.74
N LYS A 47 -16.37 -1.82 12.71
CA LYS A 47 -17.27 -1.28 13.72
C LYS A 47 -16.88 -1.69 15.13
N THR A 48 -16.36 -2.87 15.28
CA THR A 48 -15.98 -3.36 16.59
C THR A 48 -14.66 -2.78 17.09
N GLY A 49 -13.96 -2.04 16.23
CA GLY A 49 -12.82 -1.25 16.65
C GLY A 49 -11.63 -2.03 17.12
N ALA A 50 -11.66 -3.34 17.02
CA ALA A 50 -10.59 -4.12 17.62
C ALA A 50 -9.31 -4.08 16.81
N THR A 51 -9.42 -3.97 15.49
CA THR A 51 -8.24 -4.00 14.63
C THR A 51 -8.52 -3.20 13.37
N ASP A 52 -7.68 -2.22 13.16
CA ASP A 52 -7.77 -1.42 11.94
C ASP A 52 -6.77 -1.95 10.94
N HIS A 53 -7.18 -1.94 9.69
CA HIS A 53 -6.31 -2.30 8.59
C HIS A 53 -6.13 -1.10 7.69
N ILE A 54 -5.00 -1.07 7.00
CA ILE A 54 -4.69 -0.03 6.04
C ILE A 54 -4.42 -0.71 4.72
N GLY A 55 -5.22 -0.33 3.73
CA GLY A 55 -5.05 -0.85 2.38
C GLY A 55 -4.20 0.10 1.56
N MET A 56 -3.20 -0.45 0.91
CA MET A 56 -2.33 0.32 0.03
C MET A 56 -2.38 -0.26 -1.36
N VAL A 57 -2.48 0.62 -2.35
CA VAL A 57 -2.49 0.21 -3.74
C VAL A 57 -1.28 0.82 -4.42
N PHE A 58 -0.51 -0.02 -5.07
CA PHE A 58 0.66 0.39 -5.83
C PHE A 58 0.46 0.09 -7.29
N LYS A 59 1.19 0.77 -8.13
CA LYS A 59 1.22 0.48 -9.56
C LYS A 59 2.65 0.56 -10.06
N ARG A 60 2.89 -0.11 -11.18
CA ARG A 60 4.14 0.09 -11.92
C ARG A 60 3.89 -0.23 -13.38
N PRO A 61 4.70 0.35 -14.27
CA PRO A 61 4.51 0.07 -15.70
C PRO A 61 4.79 -1.40 -15.99
N LEU A 62 3.99 -1.96 -16.89
CA LEU A 62 4.30 -3.25 -17.47
C LEU A 62 5.40 -3.07 -18.48
N ALA A 63 6.43 -3.87 -18.33
CA ALA A 63 7.57 -3.79 -19.24
C ALA A 63 7.26 -4.34 -20.60
#